data_e37f9d973e68aa1d72a2bc9d185e3efa
#
_entry.id   e37f9d973e68aa1d72a2bc9d185e3efa
#
_cell.length_a   1.000
_cell.length_b   1.000
_cell.length_c   1.000
_cell.angle_alpha   90.00
_cell.angle_beta   90.00
_cell.angle_gamma   90.00
#
_symmetry.space_group_name_H-M   'P 1'
#
loop_
_entity.id
_entity.type
_entity.pdbx_description
1 polymer ?
#
loop_
_entity_poly.entity_id
_entity_poly.type
_entity_poly.pdbx_seq_one_letter_code
_entity_poly.pdbx_strand_id
1 'polypeptide(L)' 'MDSYTAVGIAEGFIECDDEDTVFEAWQYLHDTRLGYQLQGHFGRTLNQLISAGLIVNNPPRAA' A
#
# COMPACT_ATOMS: atom_id res chain seq x y z
N MET A 1 -2.01 -2.63 -11.29
CA MET A 1 -1.49 -3.51 -10.20
C MET A 1 -2.66 -4.26 -9.60
N ASP A 2 -2.47 -5.50 -9.20
CA ASP A 2 -3.52 -6.28 -8.55
C ASP A 2 -3.20 -6.48 -7.06
N SER A 3 -4.16 -7.03 -6.32
CA SER A 3 -4.02 -7.21 -4.87
C SER A 3 -2.87 -8.14 -4.51
N TYR A 4 -2.68 -9.21 -5.27
CA TYR A 4 -1.62 -10.18 -5.00
C TYR A 4 -0.24 -9.53 -5.15
N THR A 5 -0.04 -8.78 -6.23
CA THR A 5 1.23 -8.10 -6.48
C THR A 5 1.48 -7.02 -5.44
N ALA A 6 0.46 -6.23 -5.10
CA ALA A 6 0.62 -5.15 -4.13
C ALA A 6 1.00 -5.70 -2.74
N VAL A 7 0.32 -6.75 -2.28
CA VAL A 7 0.64 -7.38 -1.00
C VAL A 7 2.04 -7.99 -1.04
N GLY A 8 2.40 -8.66 -2.14
CA GLY A 8 3.72 -9.28 -2.28
C GLY A 8 4.85 -8.25 -2.19
N ILE A 9 4.68 -7.10 -2.83
CA ILE A 9 5.67 -6.02 -2.77
C ILE A 9 5.74 -5.45 -1.35
N ALA A 10 4.59 -5.20 -0.73
CA ALA A 10 4.53 -4.61 0.60
C ALA A 10 5.15 -5.53 1.66
N GLU A 11 4.99 -6.84 1.52
CA GLU A 11 5.57 -7.81 2.45
C GLU A 11 7.01 -8.20 2.11
N GLY A 12 7.52 -7.78 0.96
CA GLY A 12 8.87 -8.09 0.55
C GLY A 12 9.05 -9.45 -0.11
N PHE A 13 7.96 -10.14 -0.47
CA PHE A 13 8.04 -11.41 -1.20
C PHE A 13 8.34 -11.21 -2.68
N ILE A 14 7.94 -10.06 -3.21
CA ILE A 14 8.24 -9.68 -4.59
C ILE A 14 9.29 -8.59 -4.53
N GLU A 15 10.46 -8.85 -5.10
CA GLU A 15 11.52 -7.87 -5.15
C GLU A 15 11.13 -6.72 -6.06
N CYS A 16 11.44 -5.51 -5.61
CA CYS A 16 11.17 -4.31 -6.37
C CYS A 16 12.26 -3.28 -6.05
N ASP A 17 13.09 -2.96 -7.04
CA ASP A 17 14.17 -2.00 -6.88
C ASP A 17 13.72 -0.56 -7.10
N ASP A 18 12.49 -0.37 -7.59
CA ASP A 18 11.95 0.93 -7.91
C ASP A 18 11.07 1.41 -6.77
N GLU A 19 11.52 2.47 -6.07
CA GLU A 19 10.74 3.04 -4.97
C GLU A 19 9.36 3.50 -5.42
N ASP A 20 9.24 4.06 -6.62
CA ASP A 20 7.95 4.50 -7.12
C ASP A 20 6.95 3.34 -7.20
N THR A 21 7.43 2.18 -7.63
CA THR A 21 6.57 0.99 -7.68
C THR A 21 6.20 0.50 -6.29
N VAL A 22 7.12 0.57 -5.33
CA VAL A 22 6.83 0.22 -3.94
C VAL A 22 5.75 1.13 -3.38
N PHE A 23 5.87 2.44 -3.59
CA PHE A 23 4.85 3.39 -3.12
C PHE A 23 3.53 3.21 -3.86
N GLU A 24 3.58 2.84 -5.14
CA GLU A 24 2.37 2.52 -5.90
C GLU A 24 1.64 1.33 -5.30
N ALA A 25 2.38 0.30 -4.86
CA ALA A 25 1.79 -0.85 -4.18
C ALA A 25 1.10 -0.43 -2.88
N TRP A 26 1.75 0.37 -2.06
CA TRP A 26 1.17 0.89 -0.82
C TRP A 26 -0.03 1.79 -1.10
N GLN A 27 0.05 2.63 -2.14
CA GLN A 27 -1.09 3.48 -2.55
C GLN A 27 -2.29 2.63 -2.95
N TYR A 28 -2.05 1.54 -3.69
CA TYR A 28 -3.10 0.60 -4.07
C TYR A 28 -3.75 -0.02 -2.83
N LEU A 29 -2.94 -0.44 -1.85
CA LEU A 29 -3.45 -1.03 -0.62
C LEU A 29 -4.28 -0.03 0.19
N HIS A 30 -3.89 1.23 0.17
CA HIS A 30 -4.67 2.29 0.80
C HIS A 30 -5.98 2.56 0.06
N ASP A 31 -5.90 2.74 -1.26
CA ASP A 31 -7.06 3.13 -2.07
C ASP A 31 -8.16 2.07 -2.06
N THR A 32 -7.77 0.80 -2.04
CA THR A 32 -8.73 -0.32 -1.97
C THR A 32 -9.11 -0.67 -0.55
N ARG A 33 -8.50 -0.04 0.45
CA ARG A 33 -8.66 -0.34 1.89
C ARG A 33 -8.21 -1.75 2.26
N LEU A 34 -7.61 -2.48 1.32
CA LEU A 34 -7.15 -3.84 1.58
C LEU A 34 -6.08 -3.88 2.68
N GLY A 35 -5.17 -2.92 2.69
CA GLY A 35 -4.11 -2.87 3.70
C GLY A 35 -4.63 -2.74 5.11
N TYR A 36 -5.82 -2.15 5.30
CA TYR A 36 -6.43 -1.99 6.62
C TYR A 36 -7.16 -3.26 7.08
N GLN A 37 -7.39 -4.20 6.17
CA GLN A 37 -8.03 -5.48 6.46
C GLN A 37 -7.02 -6.59 6.71
N LEU A 38 -5.76 -6.35 6.40
CA LEU A 38 -4.67 -7.29 6.62
C LEU A 38 -4.12 -7.14 8.03
N GLN A 39 -2.88 -7.56 8.26
CA GLN A 39 -2.28 -7.46 9.59
C GLN A 39 -2.15 -6.00 10.03
N GLY A 40 -2.18 -5.77 11.34
CA GLY A 40 -2.18 -4.41 11.88
C GLY A 40 -0.98 -3.55 11.47
N HIS A 41 0.18 -4.17 11.20
CA HIS A 41 1.35 -3.39 10.78
C HIS A 41 1.16 -2.72 9.41
N PHE A 42 0.30 -3.27 8.54
CA PHE A 42 -0.01 -2.62 7.27
C PHE A 42 -0.71 -1.29 7.50
N GLY A 43 -1.68 -1.25 8.39
CA GLY A 43 -2.39 0.00 8.71
C GLY A 43 -1.45 1.05 9.30
N ARG A 44 -0.56 0.63 10.21
CA ARG A 44 0.42 1.55 10.80
C ARG A 44 1.38 2.09 9.75
N THR A 45 1.87 1.23 8.86
CA THR A 45 2.76 1.66 7.79
C THR A 45 2.08 2.64 6.85
N LEU A 46 0.83 2.35 6.48
CA LEU A 46 0.05 3.24 5.63
C LEU A 46 -0.12 4.62 6.27
N ASN A 47 -0.44 4.67 7.55
CA ASN A 47 -0.56 5.94 8.27
C ASN A 47 0.76 6.72 8.29
N GLN A 48 1.88 6.03 8.46
CA GLN A 48 3.20 6.65 8.41
C GLN A 48 3.50 7.22 7.04
N LEU A 49 3.18 6.48 5.98
CA LEU A 49 3.41 6.93 4.61
C LEU A 49 2.56 8.14 4.25
N ILE A 50 1.30 8.15 4.69
CA ILE A 50 0.43 9.31 4.50
C ILE A 50 0.97 10.53 5.23
N SER A 51 1.38 10.35 6.48
CA SER A 51 1.92 11.44 7.30
C SER A 51 3.21 12.00 6.71
N ALA A 52 4.01 11.16 6.08
CA ALA A 52 5.25 11.58 5.43
C ALA A 52 5.02 12.17 4.04
N GLY A 53 3.81 12.12 3.52
CA GLY A 53 3.50 12.63 2.19
C GLY A 53 3.96 11.72 1.05
N LEU A 54 4.27 10.46 1.36
CA LEU A 54 4.75 9.51 0.35
C LEU A 54 3.62 8.84 -0.42
N ILE A 55 2.44 8.75 0.17
CA ILE A 55 1.22 8.33 -0.51
C ILE A 55 0.10 9.32 -0.19
N VAL A 56 -0.96 9.29 -0.99
CA VAL A 56 -2.07 10.21 -0.89
C VAL A 56 -3.22 9.57 -0.14
N ASN A 57 -3.84 10.32 0.79
CA ASN A 57 -4.99 9.85 1.54
C ASN A 57 -6.28 10.02 0.71
N ASN A 58 -6.42 9.19 -0.32
CA ASN A 58 -7.59 9.23 -1.19
C ASN A 58 -8.81 8.64 -0.50
N PRO A 59 -10.05 9.05 -0.90
CA PRO A 59 -11.25 8.36 -0.46
C PRO A 59 -11.26 6.92 -1.00
N PRO A 60 -12.01 5.99 -0.36
CA PRO A 60 -12.07 4.61 -0.82
C PRO A 60 -12.55 4.53 -2.26
N ARG A 61 -11.90 3.65 -3.05
CA ARG A 61 -12.35 3.39 -4.42
C ARG A 61 -13.63 2.57 -4.39
N ALA A 62 -14.54 2.91 -5.30
CA ALA A 62 -15.67 2.04 -5.57
C ALA A 62 -15.17 0.72 -6.13
N ALA A 63 -15.68 -0.36 -5.61
CA ALA A 63 -15.28 -1.70 -6.05
C ALA A 63 -15.76 -1.96 -7.48
#